data_0362d09959cd3d181ce17e42273c8b8d
#
_entry.id   0362d09959cd3d181ce17e42273c8b8d
#
_cell.length_a   1.000
_cell.length_b   1.000
_cell.length_c   1.000
_cell.angle_alpha   90.00
_cell.angle_beta   90.00
_cell.angle_gamma   90.00
#
_symmetry.space_group_name_H-M   'P 1'
#
loop_
_entity.id
_entity.type
_entity.pdbx_description
1 polymer ?
#
loop_
_entity_poly.entity_id
_entity_poly.type
_entity_poly.pdbx_seq_one_letter_code
_entity_poly.pdbx_strand_id
1 'polypeptide(L)'
;SLAHIILSLDAGARNYLKLFSSDIDRTHGHVKEIFVNNPLTELGRQDIITQMEGIDQAVISLLVRIRMDKGISTIDSTHSLLLSEMKKLNIPIIIFSFGSPYLPSYNTVETYVCTYNYGSITMQAAADVLWGRSDVNGSLPVNLNSKYLRGFGILKKKRNNGWGQRLQINFPDAWGVLDSAIENKIFPGAQVFIA
;
A
#
# COMPACT_ATOMS: atom_id res chain seq x y z
N SER A 1 8.92 -5.67 10.31
CA SER A 1 7.79 -4.88 10.83
C SER A 1 7.23 -3.97 9.74
N LEU A 2 5.90 -3.74 9.73
CA LEU A 2 5.19 -2.91 8.76
C LEU A 2 4.46 -1.78 9.47
N ALA A 3 4.61 -0.54 8.97
CA ALA A 3 3.72 0.56 9.34
C ALA A 3 2.69 0.82 8.24
N HIS A 4 1.44 1.06 8.64
CA HIS A 4 0.40 1.59 7.77
C HIS A 4 0.05 3.00 8.22
N ILE A 5 0.35 3.99 7.37
CA ILE A 5 0.18 5.41 7.69
C ILE A 5 -1.01 5.93 6.91
N ILE A 6 -1.99 6.47 7.61
CA ILE A 6 -3.16 7.10 7.01
C ILE A 6 -2.95 8.61 7.03
N LEU A 7 -2.75 9.20 5.86
CA LEU A 7 -2.51 10.61 5.66
C LEU A 7 -3.68 11.23 4.89
N SER A 8 -4.38 12.17 5.51
CA SER A 8 -5.49 12.86 4.86
C SER A 8 -5.77 14.22 5.48
N LEU A 9 -6.28 15.13 4.66
CA LEU A 9 -6.86 16.40 5.09
C LEU A 9 -8.32 16.24 5.59
N ASP A 10 -8.88 15.04 5.52
CA ASP A 10 -10.26 14.73 5.88
C ASP A 10 -10.30 13.91 7.18
N ALA A 11 -10.94 14.42 8.20
CA ALA A 11 -11.07 13.75 9.51
C ALA A 11 -11.78 12.37 9.41
N GLY A 12 -12.59 12.15 8.38
CA GLY A 12 -13.27 10.87 8.14
C GLY A 12 -12.43 9.81 7.44
N ALA A 13 -11.17 10.11 7.09
CA ALA A 13 -10.33 9.23 6.26
C ALA A 13 -10.21 7.81 6.81
N ARG A 14 -10.06 7.66 8.12
CA ARG A 14 -9.95 6.36 8.78
C ARG A 14 -11.16 5.45 8.49
N ASN A 15 -12.37 6.01 8.49
CA ASN A 15 -13.58 5.26 8.17
C ASN A 15 -13.63 4.89 6.69
N TYR A 16 -13.27 5.81 5.80
CA TYR A 16 -13.25 5.54 4.36
C TYR A 16 -12.24 4.47 3.97
N LEU A 17 -11.08 4.41 4.63
CA LEU A 17 -9.98 3.49 4.32
C LEU A 17 -10.02 2.19 5.13
N LYS A 18 -11.05 1.98 5.95
CA LYS A 18 -11.15 0.85 6.87
C LYS A 18 -10.96 -0.52 6.20
N LEU A 19 -11.55 -0.73 5.01
CA LEU A 19 -11.42 -2.01 4.31
C LEU A 19 -9.97 -2.29 3.89
N PHE A 20 -9.26 -1.27 3.41
CA PHE A 20 -7.87 -1.40 3.03
C PHE A 20 -6.97 -1.64 4.25
N SER A 21 -7.15 -0.86 5.32
CA SER A 21 -6.44 -1.05 6.60
C SER A 21 -6.66 -2.46 7.17
N SER A 22 -7.90 -2.94 7.15
CA SER A 22 -8.24 -4.27 7.66
C SER A 22 -7.62 -5.40 6.81
N ASP A 23 -7.50 -5.22 5.49
CA ASP A 23 -6.83 -6.22 4.63
C ASP A 23 -5.32 -6.26 4.90
N ILE A 24 -4.69 -5.09 5.09
CA ILE A 24 -3.27 -5.00 5.44
C ILE A 24 -3.00 -5.72 6.77
N ASP A 25 -3.76 -5.41 7.79
CA ASP A 25 -3.59 -6.00 9.12
C ASP A 25 -3.82 -7.52 9.09
N ARG A 26 -4.90 -7.97 8.46
CA ARG A 26 -5.21 -9.41 8.32
C ARG A 26 -4.14 -10.18 7.56
N THR A 27 -3.53 -9.57 6.52
CA THR A 27 -2.60 -10.28 5.63
C THR A 27 -1.18 -10.29 6.18
N HIS A 28 -0.73 -9.20 6.80
CA HIS A 28 0.63 -9.10 7.34
C HIS A 28 0.70 -9.57 8.80
N GLY A 29 -0.38 -9.47 9.55
CA GLY A 29 -0.35 -9.59 11.02
C GLY A 29 0.33 -8.38 11.65
N HIS A 30 0.43 -8.08 12.79
CA HIS A 30 1.22 -7.05 13.52
C HIS A 30 1.60 -5.80 12.70
N VAL A 31 0.60 -5.01 12.31
CA VAL A 31 0.78 -3.76 11.60
C VAL A 31 0.68 -2.58 12.56
N LYS A 32 1.66 -1.68 12.54
CA LYS A 32 1.57 -0.43 13.29
C LYS A 32 0.79 0.59 12.48
N GLU A 33 -0.47 0.86 12.86
CA GLU A 33 -1.28 1.90 12.22
C GLU A 33 -0.96 3.26 12.83
N ILE A 34 -0.61 4.24 11.98
CA ILE A 34 -0.33 5.62 12.34
C ILE A 34 -1.30 6.52 11.59
N PHE A 35 -2.08 7.31 12.34
CA PHE A 35 -2.98 8.30 11.75
C PHE A 35 -2.37 9.69 11.82
N VAL A 36 -2.23 10.33 10.66
CA VAL A 36 -1.69 11.69 10.57
C VAL A 36 -2.81 12.70 10.80
N ASN A 37 -2.72 13.41 11.90
CA ASN A 37 -3.70 14.45 12.25
C ASN A 37 -3.62 15.65 11.30
N ASN A 38 -4.73 16.32 11.10
CA ASN A 38 -4.81 17.56 10.35
C ASN A 38 -5.47 18.66 11.23
N PRO A 39 -4.81 19.82 11.46
CA PRO A 39 -3.51 20.21 10.91
C PRO A 39 -2.35 19.41 11.52
N LEU A 40 -1.33 19.13 10.69
CA LEU A 40 -0.11 18.49 11.14
C LEU A 40 0.85 19.53 11.69
N THR A 41 1.14 19.44 12.98
CA THR A 41 2.09 20.31 13.67
C THR A 41 3.52 19.79 13.53
N GLU A 42 4.52 20.64 13.81
CA GLU A 42 5.93 20.26 13.89
C GLU A 42 6.14 19.09 14.87
N LEU A 43 5.60 19.20 16.09
CA LEU A 43 5.70 18.13 17.09
C LEU A 43 5.02 16.84 16.63
N GLY A 44 3.84 16.95 16.02
CA GLY A 44 3.14 15.78 15.47
C GLY A 44 3.94 15.09 14.35
N ARG A 45 4.64 15.86 13.53
CA ARG A 45 5.51 15.34 12.49
C ARG A 45 6.73 14.59 13.07
N GLN A 46 7.39 15.19 14.07
CA GLN A 46 8.51 14.56 14.79
C GLN A 46 8.07 13.27 15.48
N ASP A 47 6.91 13.28 16.13
CA ASP A 47 6.33 12.10 16.77
C ASP A 47 6.11 10.95 15.76
N ILE A 48 5.57 11.25 14.57
CA ILE A 48 5.39 10.26 13.52
C ILE A 48 6.74 9.66 13.09
N ILE A 49 7.76 10.48 12.90
CA ILE A 49 9.11 9.99 12.54
C ILE A 49 9.70 9.11 13.64
N THR A 50 9.53 9.49 14.91
CA THR A 50 9.95 8.66 16.05
C THR A 50 9.19 7.32 16.07
N GLN A 51 7.91 7.35 15.76
CA GLN A 51 7.11 6.12 15.67
C GLN A 51 7.56 5.17 14.56
N MET A 52 8.34 5.64 13.58
CA MET A 52 8.89 4.81 12.51
C MET A 52 10.18 4.08 12.92
N GLU A 53 10.72 4.33 14.11
CA GLU A 53 11.89 3.60 14.59
C GLU A 53 11.61 2.08 14.68
N GLY A 54 12.51 1.28 14.11
CA GLY A 54 12.36 -0.18 14.06
C GLY A 54 11.35 -0.69 13.03
N ILE A 55 10.82 0.17 12.15
CA ILE A 55 9.97 -0.21 11.03
C ILE A 55 10.85 -0.53 9.81
N ASP A 56 10.58 -1.67 9.16
CA ASP A 56 11.34 -2.13 7.99
C ASP A 56 10.73 -1.68 6.66
N GLN A 57 9.44 -1.39 6.64
CA GLN A 57 8.70 -0.97 5.45
C GLN A 57 7.42 -0.22 5.81
N ALA A 58 6.93 0.61 4.92
CA ALA A 58 5.71 1.38 5.14
C ALA A 58 4.77 1.37 3.95
N VAL A 59 3.47 1.33 4.24
CA VAL A 59 2.38 1.62 3.30
C VAL A 59 1.73 2.92 3.74
N ILE A 60 1.65 3.89 2.83
CA ILE A 60 0.95 5.15 3.08
C ILE A 60 -0.35 5.16 2.30
N SER A 61 -1.47 5.27 3.00
CA SER A 61 -2.76 5.55 2.40
C SER A 61 -3.00 7.05 2.40
N LEU A 62 -2.87 7.64 1.23
CA LEU A 62 -3.10 9.06 1.00
C LEU A 62 -4.53 9.27 0.50
N LEU A 63 -5.40 9.85 1.32
CA LEU A 63 -6.76 10.21 0.91
C LEU A 63 -6.90 11.72 0.76
N VAL A 64 -6.98 12.18 -0.48
CA VAL A 64 -7.29 13.57 -0.82
C VAL A 64 -8.60 13.62 -1.59
N ARG A 65 -9.65 14.09 -0.94
CA ARG A 65 -10.93 14.37 -1.60
C ARG A 65 -10.85 15.75 -2.25
N ILE A 66 -11.11 15.78 -3.54
CA ILE A 66 -11.14 17.06 -4.26
C ILE A 66 -12.31 17.90 -3.72
N ARG A 67 -12.00 19.06 -3.21
CA ARG A 67 -12.95 20.03 -2.67
C ARG A 67 -12.79 21.35 -3.41
N MET A 68 -13.51 21.48 -4.55
CA MET A 68 -13.47 22.67 -5.40
C MET A 68 -13.90 23.92 -4.65
N ASP A 69 -14.87 23.79 -3.74
CA ASP A 69 -15.35 24.85 -2.85
C ASP A 69 -14.27 25.38 -1.90
N LYS A 70 -13.22 24.59 -1.64
CA LYS A 70 -12.10 24.94 -0.74
C LYS A 70 -10.75 25.03 -1.46
N GLY A 71 -10.72 24.85 -2.78
CA GLY A 71 -9.47 24.81 -3.56
C GLY A 71 -8.54 23.64 -3.20
N ILE A 72 -9.06 22.57 -2.60
CA ILE A 72 -8.26 21.42 -2.18
C ILE A 72 -8.23 20.39 -3.31
N SER A 73 -7.04 20.12 -3.82
CA SER A 73 -6.79 19.07 -4.83
C SER A 73 -5.56 18.21 -4.50
N THR A 74 -4.78 18.61 -3.51
CA THR A 74 -3.55 17.93 -3.07
C THR A 74 -3.33 18.10 -1.58
N ILE A 75 -2.30 17.45 -1.03
CA ILE A 75 -1.84 17.66 0.35
C ILE A 75 -1.17 19.03 0.50
N ASP A 76 -1.13 19.52 1.71
CA ASP A 76 -0.46 20.78 2.03
C ASP A 76 1.07 20.62 2.20
N SER A 77 1.74 21.73 2.50
CA SER A 77 3.20 21.79 2.66
C SER A 77 3.71 20.99 3.85
N THR A 78 2.95 20.93 4.96
CA THR A 78 3.36 20.20 6.17
C THR A 78 3.34 18.68 5.96
N HIS A 79 2.33 18.18 5.26
CA HIS A 79 2.26 16.78 4.85
C HIS A 79 3.32 16.43 3.80
N SER A 80 3.61 17.34 2.87
CA SER A 80 4.70 17.17 1.89
C SER A 80 6.06 17.08 2.57
N LEU A 81 6.27 17.86 3.63
CA LEU A 81 7.49 17.82 4.44
C LEU A 81 7.63 16.47 5.16
N LEU A 82 6.54 15.94 5.73
CA LEU A 82 6.53 14.61 6.33
C LEU A 82 6.97 13.54 5.32
N LEU A 83 6.42 13.53 4.10
CA LEU A 83 6.85 12.58 3.06
C LEU A 83 8.34 12.72 2.72
N SER A 84 8.87 13.94 2.71
CA SER A 84 10.29 14.20 2.48
C SER A 84 11.18 13.66 3.59
N GLU A 85 10.74 13.73 4.83
CA GLU A 85 11.45 13.18 5.99
C GLU A 85 11.37 11.66 6.03
N MET A 86 10.22 11.10 5.74
CA MET A 86 10.06 9.64 5.66
C MET A 86 10.99 9.01 4.61
N LYS A 87 11.19 9.67 3.47
CA LYS A 87 12.16 9.22 2.47
C LYS A 87 13.59 9.08 3.05
N LYS A 88 13.98 9.92 4.00
CA LYS A 88 15.31 9.86 4.64
C LYS A 88 15.49 8.65 5.55
N LEU A 89 14.41 7.95 5.93
CA LEU A 89 14.49 6.73 6.72
C LEU A 89 15.09 5.55 5.95
N ASN A 90 15.20 5.67 4.63
CA ASN A 90 15.79 4.67 3.74
C ASN A 90 15.16 3.26 3.86
N ILE A 91 13.86 3.23 4.07
CA ILE A 91 13.03 2.02 4.07
C ILE A 91 12.12 2.00 2.84
N PRO A 92 11.70 0.84 2.31
CA PRO A 92 10.72 0.76 1.25
C PRO A 92 9.39 1.41 1.65
N ILE A 93 8.92 2.36 0.83
CA ILE A 93 7.65 3.06 1.05
C ILE A 93 6.79 2.95 -0.21
N ILE A 94 5.57 2.46 -0.05
CA ILE A 94 4.55 2.45 -1.10
C ILE A 94 3.45 3.42 -0.71
N ILE A 95 3.10 4.33 -1.62
CA ILE A 95 2.00 5.28 -1.42
C ILE A 95 0.82 4.89 -2.31
N PHE A 96 -0.33 4.63 -1.71
CA PHE A 96 -1.60 4.49 -2.39
C PHE A 96 -2.36 5.81 -2.30
N SER A 97 -2.61 6.44 -3.45
CA SER A 97 -3.42 7.65 -3.54
C SER A 97 -4.87 7.30 -3.80
N PHE A 98 -5.71 7.51 -2.81
CA PHE A 98 -7.15 7.36 -2.89
C PHE A 98 -7.80 8.73 -3.16
N GLY A 99 -8.45 8.87 -4.30
CA GLY A 99 -9.05 10.14 -4.74
C GLY A 99 -8.14 10.94 -5.68
N SER A 100 -7.68 12.11 -5.26
CA SER A 100 -6.81 12.95 -6.09
C SER A 100 -5.43 12.33 -6.29
N PRO A 101 -4.93 12.21 -7.52
CA PRO A 101 -3.61 11.66 -7.80
C PRO A 101 -2.49 12.71 -7.67
N TYR A 102 -2.82 13.98 -7.41
CA TYR A 102 -1.86 15.07 -7.44
C TYR A 102 -1.10 15.21 -6.14
N LEU A 103 0.22 15.41 -6.27
CA LEU A 103 1.13 15.77 -5.20
C LEU A 103 1.85 17.07 -5.55
N PRO A 104 2.25 17.88 -4.56
CA PRO A 104 3.09 19.06 -4.79
C PRO A 104 4.43 18.69 -5.42
N SER A 105 4.99 17.52 -5.08
CA SER A 105 6.22 16.99 -5.66
C SER A 105 6.21 15.46 -5.64
N TYR A 106 6.68 14.84 -6.71
CA TYR A 106 6.87 13.38 -6.82
C TYR A 106 8.32 12.95 -6.55
N ASN A 107 9.22 13.87 -6.25
CA ASN A 107 10.63 13.56 -6.02
C ASN A 107 10.86 12.77 -4.73
N THR A 108 9.90 12.80 -3.81
CA THR A 108 9.95 12.10 -2.52
C THR A 108 9.28 10.73 -2.55
N VAL A 109 8.72 10.32 -3.70
CA VAL A 109 7.93 9.12 -3.84
C VAL A 109 8.66 8.14 -4.75
N GLU A 110 8.91 6.90 -4.27
CA GLU A 110 9.53 5.83 -5.05
C GLU A 110 8.49 4.96 -5.74
N THR A 111 7.46 4.56 -5.00
CA THR A 111 6.35 3.76 -5.52
C THR A 111 5.04 4.45 -5.22
N TYR A 112 4.32 4.79 -6.28
CA TYR A 112 3.06 5.54 -6.21
C TYR A 112 1.97 4.85 -7.01
N VAL A 113 0.87 4.50 -6.34
CA VAL A 113 -0.29 3.82 -6.94
C VAL A 113 -1.49 4.76 -6.90
N CYS A 114 -1.98 5.17 -8.07
CA CYS A 114 -3.15 6.03 -8.21
C CYS A 114 -4.41 5.20 -8.37
N THR A 115 -5.36 5.32 -7.47
CA THR A 115 -6.63 4.59 -7.52
C THR A 115 -7.81 5.44 -7.98
N TYR A 116 -7.69 6.77 -7.94
CA TYR A 116 -8.71 7.77 -8.35
C TYR A 116 -10.03 7.70 -7.59
N ASN A 117 -10.21 6.74 -6.70
CA ASN A 117 -11.43 6.50 -5.95
C ASN A 117 -11.09 5.90 -4.58
N TYR A 118 -12.06 5.88 -3.67
CA TYR A 118 -11.97 5.32 -2.33
C TYR A 118 -13.19 4.46 -1.95
N GLY A 119 -13.91 3.93 -2.94
CA GLY A 119 -15.00 2.96 -2.73
C GLY A 119 -14.45 1.57 -2.38
N SER A 120 -15.33 0.69 -1.89
CA SER A 120 -14.98 -0.66 -1.42
C SER A 120 -14.27 -1.50 -2.48
N ILE A 121 -14.74 -1.46 -3.73
CA ILE A 121 -14.13 -2.18 -4.88
C ILE A 121 -12.71 -1.68 -5.13
N THR A 122 -12.50 -0.37 -5.06
CA THR A 122 -11.16 0.24 -5.23
C THR A 122 -10.20 -0.20 -4.13
N MET A 123 -10.66 -0.26 -2.89
CA MET A 123 -9.84 -0.71 -1.76
C MET A 123 -9.46 -2.17 -1.87
N GLN A 124 -10.38 -3.02 -2.31
CA GLN A 124 -10.08 -4.42 -2.58
C GLN A 124 -9.04 -4.55 -3.69
N ALA A 125 -9.22 -3.84 -4.81
CA ALA A 125 -8.26 -3.84 -5.90
C ALA A 125 -6.88 -3.31 -5.47
N ALA A 126 -6.83 -2.26 -4.63
CA ALA A 126 -5.59 -1.73 -4.07
C ALA A 126 -4.88 -2.76 -3.18
N ALA A 127 -5.62 -3.48 -2.34
CA ALA A 127 -5.09 -4.57 -1.53
C ALA A 127 -4.55 -5.72 -2.41
N ASP A 128 -5.27 -6.09 -3.46
CA ASP A 128 -4.83 -7.13 -4.39
C ASP A 128 -3.55 -6.73 -5.14
N VAL A 129 -3.40 -5.45 -5.48
CA VAL A 129 -2.16 -4.89 -6.05
C VAL A 129 -1.02 -4.92 -5.04
N LEU A 130 -1.27 -4.47 -3.81
CA LEU A 130 -0.27 -4.44 -2.73
C LEU A 130 0.35 -5.83 -2.50
N TRP A 131 -0.49 -6.85 -2.44
CA TRP A 131 -0.06 -8.23 -2.19
C TRP A 131 0.28 -9.02 -3.45
N GLY A 132 0.21 -8.40 -4.63
CA GLY A 132 0.52 -9.04 -5.91
C GLY A 132 -0.49 -10.13 -6.31
N ARG A 133 -1.75 -10.02 -5.86
CA ARG A 133 -2.84 -10.95 -6.17
C ARG A 133 -3.46 -10.67 -7.55
N SER A 134 -3.25 -9.46 -8.10
CA SER A 134 -3.75 -9.06 -9.42
C SER A 134 -2.67 -8.45 -10.29
N ASP A 135 -2.88 -8.48 -11.60
CA ASP A 135 -2.06 -7.76 -12.56
C ASP A 135 -2.23 -6.24 -12.39
N VAL A 136 -1.15 -5.50 -12.57
CA VAL A 136 -1.16 -4.03 -12.69
C VAL A 136 -0.92 -3.70 -14.15
N ASN A 137 -1.93 -3.17 -14.84
CA ASN A 137 -1.90 -2.80 -16.25
C ASN A 137 -2.55 -1.45 -16.53
N GLY A 138 -2.82 -0.69 -15.46
CA GLY A 138 -3.39 0.65 -15.57
C GLY A 138 -2.40 1.68 -16.11
N SER A 139 -2.94 2.70 -16.78
CA SER A 139 -2.20 3.88 -17.22
C SER A 139 -2.84 5.15 -16.71
N LEU A 140 -2.05 6.21 -16.57
CA LEU A 140 -2.52 7.50 -16.09
C LEU A 140 -3.56 8.09 -17.06
N PRO A 141 -4.75 8.46 -16.59
CA PRO A 141 -5.74 9.15 -17.44
C PRO A 141 -5.46 10.65 -17.58
N VAL A 142 -4.55 11.18 -16.75
CA VAL A 142 -4.18 12.62 -16.69
C VAL A 142 -2.67 12.78 -16.60
N ASN A 143 -2.18 13.98 -16.92
CA ASN A 143 -0.80 14.33 -16.65
C ASN A 143 -0.64 14.66 -15.16
N LEU A 144 0.34 14.05 -14.50
CA LEU A 144 0.69 14.38 -13.11
C LEU A 144 1.75 15.50 -13.06
N ASN A 145 2.72 15.43 -13.96
CA ASN A 145 3.77 16.45 -14.16
C ASN A 145 4.39 16.27 -15.56
N SER A 146 5.50 16.95 -15.85
CA SER A 146 6.20 16.84 -17.13
C SER A 146 6.82 15.46 -17.40
N LYS A 147 7.06 14.64 -16.37
CA LYS A 147 7.63 13.28 -16.47
C LYS A 147 6.54 12.20 -16.57
N TYR A 148 5.47 12.34 -15.81
CA TYR A 148 4.39 11.37 -15.73
C TYR A 148 3.17 11.87 -16.49
N LEU A 149 3.18 11.64 -17.79
CA LEU A 149 2.15 12.08 -18.73
C LEU A 149 0.99 11.07 -18.78
N ARG A 150 -0.12 11.53 -19.32
CA ARG A 150 -1.26 10.66 -19.67
C ARG A 150 -0.77 9.47 -20.53
N GLY A 151 -1.25 8.28 -20.19
CA GLY A 151 -0.83 7.03 -20.81
C GLY A 151 0.38 6.36 -20.16
N PHE A 152 1.13 7.06 -19.29
CA PHE A 152 2.21 6.43 -18.54
C PHE A 152 1.65 5.39 -17.55
N GLY A 153 2.33 4.25 -17.45
CA GLY A 153 1.99 3.20 -16.49
C GLY A 153 3.12 2.16 -16.41
N ILE A 154 3.14 1.42 -15.32
CA ILE A 154 4.08 0.33 -15.11
C ILE A 154 3.29 -0.98 -15.13
N LEU A 155 3.63 -1.87 -16.06
CA LEU A 155 3.02 -3.18 -16.14
C LEU A 155 3.68 -4.12 -15.14
N LYS A 156 2.89 -4.72 -14.26
CA LYS A 156 3.31 -5.77 -13.33
C LYS A 156 2.36 -6.95 -13.41
N LYS A 157 2.90 -8.13 -13.61
CA LYS A 157 2.10 -9.35 -13.50
C LYS A 157 1.87 -9.71 -12.05
N LYS A 158 0.69 -10.26 -11.77
CA LYS A 158 0.40 -10.86 -10.46
C LYS A 158 1.49 -11.87 -10.12
N ARG A 159 1.80 -11.97 -8.87
CA ARG A 159 2.66 -13.05 -8.41
C ARG A 159 1.90 -14.35 -8.63
N ASN A 160 2.44 -15.21 -9.47
CA ASN A 160 1.99 -16.59 -9.46
C ASN A 160 2.35 -17.13 -8.08
N ASN A 161 1.34 -17.31 -7.23
CA ASN A 161 1.48 -17.92 -5.92
C ASN A 161 1.72 -19.43 -6.05
N GLY A 162 2.64 -19.81 -6.92
CA GLY A 162 3.31 -21.07 -6.80
C GLY A 162 4.23 -20.96 -5.60
N TRP A 163 3.76 -21.30 -4.42
CA TRP A 163 4.54 -21.42 -3.21
C TRP A 163 5.77 -22.30 -3.40
N GLY A 164 5.84 -23.06 -4.50
CA GLY A 164 6.97 -23.89 -4.88
C GLY A 164 8.12 -23.21 -5.63
N GLN A 165 7.98 -21.96 -6.08
CA GLN A 165 9.03 -21.34 -6.91
C GLN A 165 10.00 -20.41 -6.18
N ARG A 166 9.73 -20.05 -4.93
CA ARG A 166 10.60 -19.12 -4.19
C ARG A 166 11.71 -19.77 -3.38
N LEU A 167 11.52 -20.99 -2.98
CA LEU A 167 12.54 -21.80 -2.36
C LEU A 167 12.72 -23.03 -3.28
N GLN A 168 13.83 -23.12 -3.98
CA GLN A 168 14.30 -24.39 -4.55
C GLN A 168 14.75 -25.35 -3.42
N ILE A 169 14.12 -25.24 -2.25
CA ILE A 169 14.24 -26.21 -1.20
C ILE A 169 13.22 -27.30 -1.56
N ASN A 170 13.72 -28.29 -2.22
CA ASN A 170 12.93 -29.45 -2.59
C ASN A 170 12.75 -30.32 -1.35
N PHE A 171 11.53 -30.39 -0.83
CA PHE A 171 11.12 -31.39 0.19
C PHE A 171 10.24 -32.43 -0.50
N PRO A 172 10.82 -33.32 -1.35
CA PRO A 172 10.02 -34.22 -2.16
C PRO A 172 9.14 -35.14 -1.31
N ASP A 173 9.63 -35.58 -0.15
CA ASP A 173 8.88 -36.45 0.74
C ASP A 173 7.67 -35.74 1.38
N ALA A 174 7.84 -34.46 1.79
CA ALA A 174 6.74 -33.68 2.37
C ALA A 174 5.69 -33.34 1.32
N TRP A 175 6.12 -32.97 0.11
CA TRP A 175 5.19 -32.69 -1.00
C TRP A 175 4.44 -33.95 -1.43
N GLY A 176 5.12 -35.10 -1.51
CA GLY A 176 4.48 -36.38 -1.84
C GLY A 176 3.39 -36.78 -0.84
N VAL A 177 3.59 -36.53 0.46
CA VAL A 177 2.58 -36.77 1.50
C VAL A 177 1.37 -35.87 1.31
N LEU A 178 1.59 -34.58 1.02
CA LEU A 178 0.51 -33.61 0.82
C LEU A 178 -0.27 -33.89 -0.46
N ASP A 179 0.40 -34.16 -1.55
CA ASP A 179 -0.23 -34.49 -2.83
C ASP A 179 -1.06 -35.77 -2.71
N SER A 180 -0.53 -36.80 -2.07
CA SER A 180 -1.25 -38.04 -1.79
C SER A 180 -2.49 -37.83 -0.93
N ALA A 181 -2.41 -36.94 0.07
CA ALA A 181 -3.54 -36.62 0.93
C ALA A 181 -4.64 -35.84 0.19
N ILE A 182 -4.26 -34.96 -0.74
CA ILE A 182 -5.20 -34.21 -1.59
C ILE A 182 -5.86 -35.18 -2.59
N GLU A 183 -5.09 -36.02 -3.26
CA GLU A 183 -5.61 -37.04 -4.19
C GLU A 183 -6.57 -38.00 -3.54
N ASN A 184 -6.28 -38.41 -2.32
CA ASN A 184 -7.16 -39.26 -1.51
C ASN A 184 -8.33 -38.51 -0.86
N LYS A 185 -8.52 -37.23 -1.20
CA LYS A 185 -9.63 -36.38 -0.70
C LYS A 185 -9.71 -36.28 0.83
N ILE A 186 -8.59 -36.40 1.52
CA ILE A 186 -8.52 -36.23 2.98
C ILE A 186 -8.79 -34.78 3.35
N PHE A 187 -8.31 -33.84 2.53
CA PHE A 187 -8.64 -32.42 2.59
C PHE A 187 -8.57 -31.78 1.19
N PRO A 188 -9.32 -30.68 0.96
CA PRO A 188 -9.46 -30.09 -0.39
C PRO A 188 -8.23 -29.35 -0.89
N GLY A 189 -7.25 -29.10 -0.03
CA GLY A 189 -6.00 -28.44 -0.34
C GLY A 189 -5.15 -28.22 0.90
N ALA A 190 -3.86 -27.99 0.71
CA ALA A 190 -2.94 -27.72 1.79
C ALA A 190 -2.12 -26.45 1.50
N GLN A 191 -1.86 -25.69 2.57
CA GLN A 191 -0.94 -24.57 2.54
C GLN A 191 0.15 -24.82 3.60
N VAL A 192 1.41 -24.87 3.16
CA VAL A 192 2.55 -25.08 4.05
C VAL A 192 3.31 -23.76 4.17
N PHE A 193 3.54 -23.33 5.39
CA PHE A 193 4.34 -22.17 5.71
C PHE A 193 5.62 -22.63 6.41
N ILE A 194 6.78 -22.25 5.83
CA ILE A 194 8.08 -22.50 6.44
C ILE A 194 8.71 -21.12 6.69
N ALA A 195 8.91 -20.78 7.95
CA ALA A 195 9.51 -19.52 8.38
C ALA A 195 10.99 -19.73 8.73
#